data_4ed1c5744be99e852e1025503b2ddac3
#
_entry.id   4ed1c5744be99e852e1025503b2ddac3
#
_cell.length_a   1.000
_cell.length_b   1.000
_cell.length_c   1.000
_cell.angle_alpha   90.00
_cell.angle_beta   90.00
_cell.angle_gamma   90.00
#
_symmetry.space_group_name_H-M   'P 1'
#
loop_
_entity.id
_entity.type
_entity.pdbx_description
1 polymer ?
#
loop_
_entity_poly.entity_id
_entity_poly.type
_entity_poly.pdbx_seq_one_letter_code
_entity_poly.pdbx_strand_id
1 'polypeptide(L)'
;FLRQDERLLSYGEPQGEADLRDTLADYVRERRNVLCSGEDIVIGAGIQSLLHILCPLLEQRQTVSFPNPSFVQGSTVFHDYGFQVDYRNKDCDIIYVSPAHMTKWGDIMPVSRRLELVNYSAAHGSLVIEDDFENEFVYLQKPTPSLFGLAGGQNVVYLGTFSRLLLPSIRISFMVLPPELSALYRKKADQYNQTASKAEQIALCQFIRDGH
;
A
#
# COMPACT_ATOMS: atom_id res chain seq x y z
N PHE A 1 -5.21 -16.80 24.15
CA PHE A 1 -4.94 -17.01 22.71
C PHE A 1 -3.43 -16.91 22.43
N LEU A 2 -2.80 -15.73 22.57
CA LEU A 2 -1.38 -15.54 22.23
C LEU A 2 -0.40 -16.40 23.06
N ARG A 3 -0.74 -16.79 24.29
CA ARG A 3 0.13 -17.63 25.15
C ARG A 3 0.34 -19.07 24.68
N GLN A 4 -0.47 -19.53 23.72
CA GLN A 4 -0.45 -20.92 23.23
C GLN A 4 0.05 -21.03 21.79
N ASP A 5 0.41 -19.92 21.16
CA ASP A 5 0.89 -19.92 19.77
C ASP A 5 2.42 -19.98 19.75
N GLU A 6 2.96 -21.16 19.42
CA GLU A 6 4.40 -21.41 19.36
C GLU A 6 5.12 -20.54 18.31
N ARG A 7 4.38 -20.03 17.31
CA ARG A 7 4.93 -19.10 16.30
C ARG A 7 5.51 -17.83 16.93
N LEU A 8 5.01 -17.43 18.12
CA LEU A 8 5.50 -16.25 18.84
C LEU A 8 6.90 -16.43 19.44
N LEU A 9 7.43 -17.63 19.44
CA LEU A 9 8.79 -17.94 19.95
C LEU A 9 9.89 -17.71 18.91
N SER A 10 9.51 -17.35 17.67
CA SER A 10 10.43 -17.09 16.56
C SER A 10 10.23 -15.71 15.96
N TYR A 11 11.25 -15.17 15.30
CA TYR A 11 11.11 -13.96 14.49
C TYR A 11 10.08 -14.17 13.39
N GLY A 12 9.42 -13.08 12.98
CA GLY A 12 8.51 -13.09 11.85
C GLY A 12 9.24 -13.03 10.50
N GLU A 13 8.48 -13.29 9.45
CA GLU A 13 8.99 -13.17 8.09
C GLU A 13 9.22 -11.68 7.73
N PRO A 14 10.31 -11.32 7.05
CA PRO A 14 10.59 -9.93 6.63
C PRO A 14 9.44 -9.29 5.86
N GLN A 15 8.78 -10.06 5.00
CA GLN A 15 7.64 -9.62 4.17
C GLN A 15 6.34 -9.54 4.97
N GLY A 16 6.30 -10.07 6.18
CA GLY A 16 5.10 -10.28 6.99
C GLY A 16 4.60 -11.73 6.95
N GLU A 17 3.80 -12.11 7.93
CA GLU A 17 3.32 -13.48 8.10
C GLU A 17 2.52 -13.96 6.88
N ALA A 18 2.87 -15.13 6.33
CA ALA A 18 2.26 -15.68 5.11
C ALA A 18 0.73 -15.79 5.23
N ASP A 19 0.24 -16.31 6.36
CA ASP A 19 -1.20 -16.43 6.61
C ASP A 19 -1.95 -15.10 6.49
N LEU A 20 -1.36 -14.01 6.98
CA LEU A 20 -1.97 -12.67 6.87
C LEU A 20 -1.87 -12.15 5.44
N ARG A 21 -0.74 -12.34 4.75
CA ARG A 21 -0.57 -11.92 3.35
C ARG A 21 -1.61 -12.58 2.43
N ASP A 22 -1.84 -13.88 2.58
CA ASP A 22 -2.86 -14.61 1.81
C ASP A 22 -4.27 -14.12 2.14
N THR A 23 -4.56 -13.91 3.43
CA THR A 23 -5.85 -13.35 3.88
C THR A 23 -6.08 -11.95 3.32
N LEU A 24 -5.03 -11.10 3.28
CA LEU A 24 -5.10 -9.77 2.69
C LEU A 24 -5.30 -9.81 1.17
N ALA A 25 -4.68 -10.76 0.46
CA ALA A 25 -4.89 -10.92 -0.98
C ALA A 25 -6.36 -11.20 -1.31
N ASP A 26 -7.02 -12.07 -0.55
CA ASP A 26 -8.45 -12.32 -0.70
C ASP A 26 -9.29 -11.09 -0.34
N TYR A 27 -8.99 -10.45 0.79
CA TYR A 27 -9.67 -9.24 1.26
C TYR A 27 -9.65 -8.10 0.23
N VAL A 28 -8.48 -7.76 -0.32
CA VAL A 28 -8.38 -6.65 -1.29
C VAL A 28 -8.97 -7.02 -2.66
N ARG A 29 -8.95 -8.32 -3.02
CA ARG A 29 -9.64 -8.81 -4.22
C ARG A 29 -11.14 -8.56 -4.13
N GLU A 30 -11.76 -8.96 -3.03
CA GLU A 30 -13.21 -8.84 -2.83
C GLU A 30 -13.66 -7.39 -2.69
N ARG A 31 -12.92 -6.60 -1.93
CA ARG A 31 -13.32 -5.23 -1.58
C ARG A 31 -12.89 -4.18 -2.61
N ARG A 32 -11.78 -4.38 -3.29
CA ARG A 32 -11.13 -3.34 -4.10
C ARG A 32 -10.78 -3.77 -5.52
N ASN A 33 -11.10 -4.99 -5.91
CA ASN A 33 -10.70 -5.58 -7.19
C ASN A 33 -9.17 -5.50 -7.42
N VAL A 34 -8.38 -5.63 -6.35
CA VAL A 34 -6.92 -5.73 -6.41
C VAL A 34 -6.57 -7.21 -6.58
N LEU A 35 -6.20 -7.59 -7.80
CA LEU A 35 -5.81 -8.97 -8.11
C LEU A 35 -4.33 -9.15 -7.84
N CYS A 36 -4.01 -9.85 -6.78
CA CYS A 36 -2.64 -10.18 -6.35
C CYS A 36 -2.61 -11.51 -5.62
N SER A 37 -1.39 -11.99 -5.34
CA SER A 37 -1.12 -13.11 -4.44
C SER A 37 -0.49 -12.62 -3.15
N GLY A 38 -0.42 -13.46 -2.11
CA GLY A 38 0.32 -13.14 -0.89
C GLY A 38 1.80 -12.84 -1.13
N GLU A 39 2.38 -13.36 -2.24
CA GLU A 39 3.77 -13.10 -2.63
C GLU A 39 4.02 -11.64 -3.10
N ASP A 40 2.96 -10.93 -3.48
CA ASP A 40 3.03 -9.55 -3.94
C ASP A 40 2.79 -8.54 -2.81
N ILE A 41 2.43 -9.04 -1.61
CA ILE A 41 2.07 -8.23 -0.45
C ILE A 41 3.24 -8.13 0.51
N VAL A 42 3.55 -6.90 0.95
CA VAL A 42 4.52 -6.61 2.02
C VAL A 42 3.79 -5.91 3.16
N ILE A 43 3.95 -6.44 4.38
CA ILE A 43 3.33 -5.91 5.60
C ILE A 43 4.35 -5.06 6.36
N GLY A 44 3.90 -3.89 6.85
CA GLY A 44 4.77 -2.98 7.60
C GLY A 44 4.06 -2.25 8.74
N ALA A 45 4.86 -1.65 9.62
CA ALA A 45 4.40 -0.88 10.78
C ALA A 45 3.92 0.53 10.39
N GLY A 46 2.89 0.63 9.56
CA GLY A 46 2.36 1.87 9.01
C GLY A 46 2.97 2.23 7.65
N ILE A 47 2.31 3.17 6.97
CA ILE A 47 2.66 3.58 5.59
C ILE A 47 4.11 4.07 5.49
N GLN A 48 4.58 4.84 6.47
CA GLN A 48 5.95 5.36 6.45
C GLN A 48 7.00 4.23 6.42
N SER A 49 6.82 3.16 7.21
CA SER A 49 7.70 1.98 7.17
C SER A 49 7.69 1.29 5.80
N LEU A 50 6.52 1.22 5.16
CA LEU A 50 6.41 0.66 3.81
C LEU A 50 7.12 1.53 2.78
N LEU A 51 7.04 2.86 2.89
CA LEU A 51 7.76 3.77 2.00
C LEU A 51 9.29 3.65 2.16
N HIS A 52 9.80 3.42 3.38
CA HIS A 52 11.23 3.12 3.59
C HIS A 52 11.67 1.81 2.92
N ILE A 53 10.78 0.83 2.78
CA ILE A 53 11.04 -0.41 2.03
C ILE A 53 10.92 -0.16 0.52
N LEU A 54 9.96 0.65 0.09
CA LEU A 54 9.66 0.91 -1.32
C LEU A 54 10.72 1.78 -2.00
N CYS A 55 11.14 2.89 -1.37
CA CYS A 55 12.06 3.85 -1.98
C CYS A 55 13.35 3.21 -2.53
N PRO A 56 14.02 2.28 -1.82
CA PRO A 56 15.20 1.58 -2.34
C PRO A 56 14.93 0.68 -3.57
N LEU A 57 13.68 0.37 -3.86
CA LEU A 57 13.31 -0.40 -5.07
C LEU A 57 13.12 0.51 -6.29
N LEU A 58 13.10 1.82 -6.09
CA LEU A 58 12.78 2.84 -7.09
C LEU A 58 14.02 3.61 -7.58
N GLU A 59 15.20 3.00 -7.54
CA GLU A 59 16.50 3.63 -7.80
C GLU A 59 16.61 4.32 -9.19
N GLN A 60 15.81 3.90 -10.17
CA GLN A 60 15.80 4.50 -11.52
C GLN A 60 14.89 5.73 -11.63
N ARG A 61 14.16 6.09 -10.57
CA ARG A 61 13.21 7.20 -10.53
C ARG A 61 13.78 8.31 -9.67
N GLN A 62 13.54 9.56 -10.05
CA GLN A 62 14.14 10.71 -9.37
C GLN A 62 13.11 11.70 -8.83
N THR A 63 11.91 11.69 -9.37
CA THR A 63 10.88 12.69 -9.07
C THR A 63 9.60 12.05 -8.56
N VAL A 64 8.97 12.67 -7.56
CA VAL A 64 7.68 12.24 -7.01
C VAL A 64 6.74 13.43 -6.86
N SER A 65 5.50 13.27 -7.34
CA SER A 65 4.45 14.27 -7.20
C SER A 65 3.44 13.85 -6.13
N PHE A 66 3.17 14.76 -5.20
CA PHE A 66 2.09 14.62 -4.20
C PHE A 66 0.90 15.51 -4.55
N PRO A 67 -0.34 15.19 -4.11
CA PRO A 67 -1.51 16.04 -4.36
C PRO A 67 -1.43 17.39 -3.67
N ASN A 68 -0.75 17.46 -2.51
CA ASN A 68 -0.53 18.67 -1.72
C ASN A 68 0.54 18.42 -0.64
N PRO A 69 1.06 19.47 0.03
CA PRO A 69 2.11 19.32 1.05
C PRO A 69 1.63 18.78 2.42
N SER A 70 0.38 18.36 2.58
CA SER A 70 -0.14 17.97 3.88
C SER A 70 0.34 16.60 4.36
N PHE A 71 0.75 15.71 3.45
CA PHE A 71 1.32 14.42 3.81
C PHE A 71 2.84 14.51 4.02
N VAL A 72 3.23 15.25 5.06
CA VAL A 72 4.64 15.53 5.39
C VAL A 72 5.45 14.24 5.60
N GLN A 73 4.89 13.23 6.30
CA GLN A 73 5.61 11.99 6.59
C GLN A 73 6.00 11.23 5.32
N GLY A 74 5.13 11.23 4.31
CA GLY A 74 5.42 10.57 3.03
C GLY A 74 6.45 11.35 2.23
N SER A 75 6.26 12.65 2.05
CA SER A 75 7.20 13.49 1.30
C SER A 75 8.60 13.54 1.93
N THR A 76 8.70 13.51 3.28
CA THR A 76 9.98 13.43 3.99
C THR A 76 10.74 12.16 3.64
N VAL A 77 10.08 10.98 3.65
CA VAL A 77 10.75 9.73 3.28
C VAL A 77 11.33 9.80 1.87
N PHE A 78 10.55 10.26 0.89
CA PHE A 78 11.07 10.40 -0.48
C PHE A 78 12.25 11.37 -0.55
N HIS A 79 12.16 12.51 0.14
CA HIS A 79 13.25 13.48 0.22
C HIS A 79 14.52 12.87 0.84
N ASP A 80 14.40 12.08 1.91
CA ASP A 80 15.52 11.42 2.60
C ASP A 80 16.24 10.40 1.70
N TYR A 81 15.51 9.79 0.75
CA TYR A 81 16.08 8.93 -0.29
C TYR A 81 16.54 9.69 -1.55
N GLY A 82 16.57 11.01 -1.51
CA GLY A 82 17.10 11.85 -2.58
C GLY A 82 16.15 12.13 -3.73
N PHE A 83 14.85 11.82 -3.60
CA PHE A 83 13.86 12.16 -4.62
C PHE A 83 13.57 13.67 -4.59
N GLN A 84 13.40 14.25 -5.77
CA GLN A 84 12.83 15.58 -5.91
C GLN A 84 11.32 15.52 -5.71
N VAL A 85 10.83 16.20 -4.68
CA VAL A 85 9.40 16.24 -4.35
C VAL A 85 8.76 17.44 -5.05
N ASP A 86 7.66 17.18 -5.75
CA ASP A 86 6.84 18.18 -6.43
C ASP A 86 5.35 17.98 -6.06
N TYR A 87 4.50 18.92 -6.46
CA TYR A 87 3.07 18.88 -6.15
C TYR A 87 2.24 19.10 -7.40
N ARG A 88 1.23 18.22 -7.60
CA ARG A 88 0.29 18.28 -8.72
C ARG A 88 0.98 18.30 -10.09
N ASN A 89 2.12 17.69 -10.18
CA ASN A 89 2.91 17.57 -11.41
C ASN A 89 2.79 16.13 -11.96
N LYS A 90 2.05 15.97 -13.06
CA LYS A 90 1.85 14.67 -13.69
C LYS A 90 3.09 14.15 -14.43
N ASP A 91 4.06 15.01 -14.70
CA ASP A 91 5.27 14.68 -15.46
C ASP A 91 6.38 14.07 -14.58
N CYS A 92 6.13 13.86 -13.28
CA CYS A 92 7.03 13.16 -12.38
C CYS A 92 7.06 11.65 -12.67
N ASP A 93 8.20 11.00 -12.33
CA ASP A 93 8.37 9.55 -12.46
C ASP A 93 7.41 8.75 -11.56
N ILE A 94 7.02 9.35 -10.43
CA ILE A 94 6.12 8.78 -9.45
C ILE A 94 4.98 9.75 -9.17
N ILE A 95 3.74 9.24 -9.18
CA ILE A 95 2.54 10.01 -8.86
C ILE A 95 1.89 9.39 -7.63
N TYR A 96 2.00 10.07 -6.47
CA TYR A 96 1.36 9.66 -5.23
C TYR A 96 -0.05 10.26 -5.13
N VAL A 97 -1.08 9.44 -4.99
CA VAL A 97 -2.46 9.88 -4.90
C VAL A 97 -3.24 9.11 -3.85
N SER A 98 -4.25 9.77 -3.27
CA SER A 98 -5.24 9.14 -2.37
C SER A 98 -6.62 9.28 -3.01
N PRO A 99 -7.05 8.32 -3.87
CA PRO A 99 -8.27 8.48 -4.66
C PRO A 99 -9.56 8.56 -3.85
N ALA A 100 -9.56 8.05 -2.63
CA ALA A 100 -10.70 8.15 -1.71
C ALA A 100 -10.78 9.50 -0.98
N HIS A 101 -9.70 10.31 -1.00
CA HIS A 101 -9.58 11.56 -0.25
C HIS A 101 -8.89 12.65 -1.06
N MET A 102 -9.55 13.09 -2.16
CA MET A 102 -9.01 14.13 -3.04
C MET A 102 -8.96 15.52 -2.38
N THR A 103 -9.85 15.76 -1.42
CA THR A 103 -9.93 17.01 -0.66
C THR A 103 -10.10 16.74 0.82
N LYS A 104 -9.93 17.77 1.66
CA LYS A 104 -10.23 17.70 3.09
C LYS A 104 -11.69 17.35 3.43
N TRP A 105 -12.58 17.41 2.45
CA TRP A 105 -14.01 17.09 2.59
C TRP A 105 -14.32 15.63 2.20
N GLY A 106 -13.32 14.83 1.84
CA GLY A 106 -13.49 13.42 1.48
C GLY A 106 -14.03 13.19 0.07
N ASP A 107 -13.78 14.11 -0.86
CA ASP A 107 -14.18 13.91 -2.27
C ASP A 107 -13.42 12.72 -2.87
N ILE A 108 -14.17 11.86 -3.56
CA ILE A 108 -13.64 10.65 -4.20
C ILE A 108 -13.28 10.95 -5.66
N MET A 109 -12.13 10.46 -6.11
CA MET A 109 -11.74 10.55 -7.52
C MET A 109 -12.72 9.78 -8.41
N PRO A 110 -13.40 10.45 -9.37
CA PRO A 110 -14.31 9.78 -10.30
C PRO A 110 -13.60 8.70 -11.14
N VAL A 111 -14.34 7.66 -11.55
CA VAL A 111 -13.79 6.56 -12.36
C VAL A 111 -13.13 7.05 -13.66
N SER A 112 -13.72 8.04 -14.32
CA SER A 112 -13.14 8.64 -15.54
C SER A 112 -11.72 9.20 -15.29
N ARG A 113 -11.54 9.90 -14.18
CA ARG A 113 -10.22 10.46 -13.80
C ARG A 113 -9.23 9.37 -13.38
N ARG A 114 -9.71 8.27 -12.76
CA ARG A 114 -8.88 7.10 -12.47
C ARG A 114 -8.37 6.46 -13.75
N LEU A 115 -9.23 6.27 -14.74
CA LEU A 115 -8.85 5.73 -16.06
C LEU A 115 -7.87 6.65 -16.80
N GLU A 116 -8.12 7.98 -16.78
CA GLU A 116 -7.18 8.95 -17.35
C GLU A 116 -5.79 8.83 -16.73
N LEU A 117 -5.71 8.75 -15.38
CA LEU A 117 -4.44 8.64 -14.69
C LEU A 117 -3.71 7.32 -15.00
N VAL A 118 -4.42 6.20 -15.00
CA VAL A 118 -3.85 4.88 -15.34
C VAL A 118 -3.34 4.86 -16.78
N ASN A 119 -4.12 5.36 -17.75
CA ASN A 119 -3.70 5.42 -19.13
C ASN A 119 -2.51 6.37 -19.33
N TYR A 120 -2.51 7.52 -18.64
CA TYR A 120 -1.40 8.46 -18.67
C TYR A 120 -0.12 7.82 -18.14
N SER A 121 -0.18 7.19 -16.95
CA SER A 121 0.99 6.55 -16.34
C SER A 121 1.55 5.43 -17.22
N ALA A 122 0.69 4.62 -17.81
CA ALA A 122 1.11 3.56 -18.73
C ALA A 122 1.82 4.12 -19.98
N ALA A 123 1.30 5.21 -20.56
CA ALA A 123 1.88 5.85 -21.75
C ALA A 123 3.22 6.54 -21.47
N HIS A 124 3.46 7.03 -20.27
CA HIS A 124 4.67 7.79 -19.90
C HIS A 124 5.66 6.99 -19.04
N GLY A 125 5.34 5.75 -18.68
CA GLY A 125 6.17 4.91 -17.81
C GLY A 125 6.23 5.38 -16.36
N SER A 126 5.30 6.24 -15.92
CA SER A 126 5.22 6.69 -14.54
C SER A 126 4.69 5.58 -13.63
N LEU A 127 5.16 5.52 -12.39
CA LEU A 127 4.60 4.68 -11.34
C LEU A 127 3.53 5.45 -10.56
N VAL A 128 2.39 4.86 -10.35
CA VAL A 128 1.38 5.40 -9.44
C VAL A 128 1.49 4.74 -8.08
N ILE A 129 1.46 5.51 -7.00
CA ILE A 129 1.29 5.01 -5.64
C ILE A 129 -0.12 5.40 -5.20
N GLU A 130 -0.98 4.40 -5.09
CA GLU A 130 -2.37 4.55 -4.64
C GLU A 130 -2.44 4.34 -3.13
N ASP A 131 -2.66 5.40 -2.37
CA ASP A 131 -2.87 5.35 -0.91
C ASP A 131 -4.37 5.29 -0.61
N ASP A 132 -4.84 4.10 -0.29
CA ASP A 132 -6.26 3.78 -0.12
C ASP A 132 -6.65 3.72 1.37
N PHE A 133 -6.33 4.76 2.12
CA PHE A 133 -6.72 4.86 3.50
C PHE A 133 -8.21 5.28 3.67
N GLU A 134 -8.88 4.77 4.71
CA GLU A 134 -10.29 5.08 5.08
C GLU A 134 -11.37 4.71 4.05
N ASN A 135 -11.08 3.87 3.08
CA ASN A 135 -12.06 3.54 2.05
C ASN A 135 -13.21 2.65 2.58
N GLU A 136 -12.98 1.92 3.65
CA GLU A 136 -14.00 1.13 4.33
C GLU A 136 -15.13 1.97 4.96
N PHE A 137 -14.90 3.25 5.19
CA PHE A 137 -15.92 4.18 5.71
C PHE A 137 -16.86 4.76 4.66
N VAL A 138 -16.68 4.40 3.39
CA VAL A 138 -17.58 4.84 2.29
C VAL A 138 -18.83 3.95 2.24
N TYR A 139 -19.62 3.96 3.31
CA TYR A 139 -20.82 3.12 3.46
C TYR A 139 -21.99 3.47 2.53
N LEU A 140 -21.95 4.62 1.85
CA LEU A 140 -23.09 5.16 1.10
C LEU A 140 -22.92 5.15 -0.42
N GLN A 141 -21.76 4.73 -0.93
CA GLN A 141 -21.50 4.73 -2.38
C GLN A 141 -21.13 3.33 -2.87
N LYS A 142 -21.40 3.05 -4.15
CA LYS A 142 -20.95 1.82 -4.80
C LYS A 142 -19.41 1.75 -4.71
N PRO A 143 -18.85 0.57 -4.42
CA PRO A 143 -17.39 0.39 -4.41
C PRO A 143 -16.79 0.88 -5.72
N THR A 144 -15.87 1.86 -5.62
CA THR A 144 -15.15 2.36 -6.80
C THR A 144 -13.91 1.51 -6.98
N PRO A 145 -13.64 0.98 -8.19
CA PRO A 145 -12.46 0.13 -8.40
C PRO A 145 -11.17 0.91 -8.12
N SER A 146 -10.18 0.22 -7.55
CA SER A 146 -8.85 0.79 -7.29
C SER A 146 -8.14 1.16 -8.60
N LEU A 147 -7.15 2.06 -8.53
CA LEU A 147 -6.25 2.33 -9.66
C LEU A 147 -5.45 1.06 -10.02
N PHE A 148 -5.01 0.31 -9.00
CA PHE A 148 -4.34 -0.97 -9.18
C PHE A 148 -5.19 -1.95 -10.00
N GLY A 149 -6.47 -2.11 -9.65
CA GLY A 149 -7.40 -2.97 -10.38
C GLY A 149 -7.66 -2.49 -11.81
N LEU A 150 -7.82 -1.18 -12.01
CA LEU A 150 -8.01 -0.59 -13.35
C LEU A 150 -6.76 -0.72 -14.23
N ALA A 151 -5.57 -0.69 -13.64
CA ALA A 151 -4.29 -0.87 -14.32
C ALA A 151 -3.94 -2.34 -14.60
N GLY A 152 -4.78 -3.29 -14.20
CA GLY A 152 -4.48 -4.72 -14.30
C GLY A 152 -3.22 -5.12 -13.51
N GLY A 153 -2.94 -4.45 -12.39
CA GLY A 153 -1.79 -4.71 -11.55
C GLY A 153 -0.44 -4.20 -12.09
N GLN A 154 -0.44 -3.37 -13.14
CA GLN A 154 0.79 -2.85 -13.75
C GLN A 154 1.02 -1.38 -13.36
N ASN A 155 2.27 -1.02 -13.11
CA ASN A 155 2.68 0.38 -12.82
C ASN A 155 1.93 1.07 -11.68
N VAL A 156 1.31 0.33 -10.79
CA VAL A 156 0.64 0.85 -9.59
C VAL A 156 1.11 0.06 -8.37
N VAL A 157 1.52 0.77 -7.32
CA VAL A 157 1.68 0.24 -5.96
C VAL A 157 0.42 0.59 -5.18
N TYR A 158 -0.24 -0.40 -4.59
CA TYR A 158 -1.40 -0.17 -3.75
C TYR A 158 -0.99 -0.19 -2.28
N LEU A 159 -1.40 0.81 -1.50
CA LEU A 159 -1.16 0.91 -0.07
C LEU A 159 -2.48 0.82 0.68
N GLY A 160 -2.55 -0.05 1.68
CA GLY A 160 -3.68 -0.18 2.59
C GLY A 160 -3.25 -0.10 4.06
N THR A 161 -4.15 0.33 4.94
CA THR A 161 -3.85 0.46 6.38
C THR A 161 -5.05 0.10 7.25
N PHE A 162 -4.79 -0.60 8.34
CA PHE A 162 -5.77 -0.90 9.39
C PHE A 162 -5.71 0.06 10.58
N SER A 163 -4.74 0.97 10.60
CA SER A 163 -4.54 1.90 11.73
C SER A 163 -5.71 2.84 11.97
N ARG A 164 -6.51 3.13 10.95
CA ARG A 164 -7.71 3.97 11.07
C ARG A 164 -8.99 3.17 11.16
N LEU A 165 -9.01 1.99 10.56
CA LEU A 165 -10.18 1.13 10.54
C LEU A 165 -10.46 0.50 11.91
N LEU A 166 -9.42 0.01 12.57
CA LEU A 166 -9.55 -0.69 13.86
C LEU A 166 -9.13 0.20 15.03
N LEU A 167 -7.82 0.34 15.22
CA LEU A 167 -7.23 1.12 16.30
C LEU A 167 -5.96 1.81 15.81
N PRO A 168 -5.73 3.10 16.09
CA PRO A 168 -4.49 3.78 15.70
C PRO A 168 -3.21 3.15 16.24
N SER A 169 -3.30 2.42 17.37
CA SER A 169 -2.20 1.68 17.99
C SER A 169 -1.82 0.42 17.22
N ILE A 170 -2.75 -0.19 16.48
CA ILE A 170 -2.44 -1.27 15.55
C ILE A 170 -1.71 -0.65 14.36
N ARG A 171 -0.41 -0.80 14.36
CA ARG A 171 0.47 -0.25 13.34
C ARG A 171 0.65 -1.22 12.17
N ILE A 172 -0.44 -1.77 11.64
CA ILE A 172 -0.40 -2.66 10.48
C ILE A 172 -0.90 -1.92 9.25
N SER A 173 -0.01 -1.83 8.28
CA SER A 173 -0.29 -1.41 6.91
C SER A 173 0.33 -2.42 5.94
N PHE A 174 -0.10 -2.42 4.71
CA PHE A 174 0.45 -3.30 3.69
C PHE A 174 0.55 -2.58 2.36
N MET A 175 1.46 -3.07 1.51
CA MET A 175 1.53 -2.65 0.11
C MET A 175 1.40 -3.87 -0.79
N VAL A 176 0.72 -3.69 -1.91
CA VAL A 176 0.70 -4.64 -3.03
C VAL A 176 1.62 -4.09 -4.10
N LEU A 177 2.65 -4.86 -4.43
CA LEU A 177 3.64 -4.49 -5.42
C LEU A 177 3.24 -4.99 -6.81
N PRO A 178 3.41 -4.19 -7.88
CA PRO A 178 3.31 -4.69 -9.24
C PRO A 178 4.41 -5.73 -9.50
N PRO A 179 4.25 -6.63 -10.50
CA PRO A 179 5.12 -7.80 -10.69
C PRO A 179 6.61 -7.48 -10.75
N GLU A 180 6.99 -6.38 -11.39
CA GLU A 180 8.38 -5.95 -11.50
C GLU A 180 8.99 -5.61 -10.13
N LEU A 181 8.30 -4.79 -9.33
CA LEU A 181 8.77 -4.42 -8.00
C LEU A 181 8.69 -5.59 -7.01
N SER A 182 7.67 -6.46 -7.14
CA SER A 182 7.56 -7.69 -6.36
C SER A 182 8.78 -8.59 -6.60
N ALA A 183 9.20 -8.78 -7.86
CA ALA A 183 10.40 -9.54 -8.20
C ALA A 183 11.70 -8.91 -7.66
N LEU A 184 11.81 -7.57 -7.68
CA LEU A 184 12.95 -6.85 -7.09
C LEU A 184 12.98 -6.99 -5.57
N TYR A 185 11.83 -6.84 -4.89
CA TYR A 185 11.73 -6.99 -3.45
C TYR A 185 12.16 -8.38 -3.00
N ARG A 186 11.66 -9.45 -3.65
CA ARG A 186 11.99 -10.83 -3.29
C ARG A 186 13.49 -11.13 -3.33
N LYS A 187 14.24 -10.49 -4.21
CA LYS A 187 15.70 -10.63 -4.26
C LYS A 187 16.43 -10.03 -3.07
N LYS A 188 15.78 -9.10 -2.36
CA LYS A 188 16.35 -8.36 -1.23
C LYS A 188 15.64 -8.67 0.10
N ALA A 189 14.58 -9.48 0.08
CA ALA A 189 13.70 -9.71 1.24
C ALA A 189 14.46 -10.17 2.48
N ASP A 190 15.43 -11.10 2.31
CA ASP A 190 16.24 -11.63 3.41
C ASP A 190 17.14 -10.58 4.09
N GLN A 191 17.31 -9.41 3.47
CA GLN A 191 18.13 -8.31 4.00
C GLN A 191 17.31 -7.37 4.89
N TYR A 192 15.98 -7.53 4.94
CA TYR A 192 15.09 -6.74 5.76
C TYR A 192 14.62 -7.52 6.99
N ASN A 193 14.33 -6.79 8.04
CA ASN A 193 13.64 -7.34 9.20
C ASN A 193 12.16 -7.05 9.12
N GLN A 194 11.36 -7.90 9.73
CA GLN A 194 9.96 -7.62 10.01
C GLN A 194 9.81 -6.28 10.74
N THR A 195 8.91 -5.42 10.28
CA THR A 195 8.65 -4.12 10.92
C THR A 195 7.37 -4.13 11.77
N ALA A 196 6.34 -4.84 11.34
CA ALA A 196 5.08 -4.99 12.09
C ALA A 196 5.14 -6.16 13.07
N SER A 197 4.52 -6.00 14.23
CA SER A 197 4.49 -7.01 15.29
C SER A 197 3.86 -8.32 14.81
N LYS A 198 4.55 -9.45 14.99
CA LYS A 198 4.03 -10.78 14.64
C LYS A 198 2.75 -11.12 15.40
N ALA A 199 2.66 -10.76 16.67
CA ALA A 199 1.47 -10.99 17.48
C ALA A 199 0.26 -10.24 16.95
N GLU A 200 0.44 -8.99 16.54
CA GLU A 200 -0.62 -8.19 15.94
C GLU A 200 -1.02 -8.72 14.56
N GLN A 201 -0.08 -9.19 13.77
CA GLN A 201 -0.36 -9.81 12.47
C GLN A 201 -1.21 -11.08 12.63
N ILE A 202 -0.87 -11.97 13.57
CA ILE A 202 -1.63 -13.19 13.86
C ILE A 202 -3.05 -12.84 14.33
N ALA A 203 -3.18 -11.86 15.22
CA ALA A 203 -4.47 -11.43 15.74
C ALA A 203 -5.35 -10.81 14.63
N LEU A 204 -4.77 -9.97 13.77
CA LEU A 204 -5.49 -9.37 12.65
C LEU A 204 -5.92 -10.42 11.61
N CYS A 205 -5.04 -11.38 11.31
CA CYS A 205 -5.38 -12.49 10.41
C CYS A 205 -6.62 -13.25 10.90
N GLN A 206 -6.65 -13.59 12.18
CA GLN A 206 -7.79 -14.27 12.77
C GLN A 206 -9.06 -13.39 12.73
N PHE A 207 -8.94 -12.12 13.07
CA PHE A 207 -10.04 -11.16 13.04
C PHE A 207 -10.70 -11.06 11.65
N ILE A 208 -9.91 -10.96 10.60
CA ILE A 208 -10.42 -10.90 9.22
C ILE A 208 -11.07 -12.23 8.83
N ARG A 209 -10.46 -13.37 9.16
CA ARG A 209 -11.00 -14.71 8.86
C ARG A 209 -12.31 -15.01 9.57
N ASP A 210 -12.52 -14.44 10.75
CA ASP A 210 -13.78 -14.57 11.51
C ASP A 210 -14.89 -13.67 10.94
N GLY A 211 -14.60 -12.90 9.89
CA GLY A 211 -15.59 -12.08 9.17
C GLY A 211 -15.92 -10.73 9.84
N HIS A 212 -15.01 -10.21 10.65
CA HIS A 212 -15.17 -8.93 11.35
C HIS A 212 -14.64 -7.76 10.54
#